data_e16ecc5e6227affaf523ac37a89ca113
#
_entry.id   e16ecc5e6227affaf523ac37a89ca113
#
_cell.length_a   1.000
_cell.length_b   1.000
_cell.length_c   1.000
_cell.angle_alpha   90.00
_cell.angle_beta   90.00
_cell.angle_gamma   90.00
#
_symmetry.space_group_name_H-M   'P 1'
#
loop_
_entity.id
_entity.type
_entity.pdbx_description
1 polymer ?
#
loop_
_entity_poly.entity_id
_entity_poly.type
_entity_poly.pdbx_seq_one_letter_code
_entity_poly.pdbx_strand_id
1 'polypeptide(L)'
;RDCLLSRGLGDVYKRQPLGAEKRSADGFIHPLPGYLYSGIRQIEVVADDSLKVEMSVSQRVRDLLLELTVTEGDPERIASVKGTISGIAGAFDLAAQQTTGEAVSTVVEFTRTGDKLTAGARLLGIMGSKQTLLLDIVFTDGRTQTTESDLTDYLKDFGNDMTEAFRLAGDLNTPIEAGMSATIDNWQPGNGGGEDADIQ
;
A
#
# COMPACT_ATOMS: atom_id res chain seq x y z
N ARG A 1 -29.71 -18.02 -30.57
CA ARG A 1 -29.83 -17.22 -29.31
C ARG A 1 -28.46 -17.29 -28.66
N ASP A 2 -27.65 -16.28 -28.91
CA ASP A 2 -26.36 -16.15 -28.22
C ASP A 2 -26.62 -15.94 -26.74
N CYS A 3 -26.22 -16.93 -25.95
CA CYS A 3 -26.30 -16.83 -24.50
C CYS A 3 -25.39 -15.73 -24.03
N LEU A 4 -25.90 -14.77 -23.25
CA LEU A 4 -25.14 -13.69 -22.65
C LEU A 4 -23.93 -14.20 -21.82
N LEU A 5 -23.97 -15.46 -21.38
CA LEU A 5 -22.89 -16.16 -20.69
C LEU A 5 -21.66 -16.43 -21.60
N SER A 6 -21.86 -16.61 -22.90
CA SER A 6 -20.74 -16.86 -23.82
C SER A 6 -19.92 -15.58 -24.10
N ARG A 7 -20.52 -14.40 -23.97
CA ARG A 7 -19.81 -13.13 -24.08
C ARG A 7 -18.98 -12.81 -22.83
N GLY A 8 -19.47 -13.19 -21.66
CA GLY A 8 -18.70 -13.05 -20.41
C GLY A 8 -17.49 -13.97 -20.34
N LEU A 9 -17.59 -15.19 -20.87
CA LEU A 9 -16.50 -16.14 -20.93
C LEU A 9 -15.38 -15.72 -21.92
N GLY A 10 -15.72 -14.99 -22.99
CA GLY A 10 -14.73 -14.46 -23.93
C GLY A 10 -13.81 -13.40 -23.30
N ASP A 11 -14.29 -12.63 -22.33
CA ASP A 11 -13.50 -11.62 -21.63
C ASP A 11 -12.64 -12.22 -20.51
N VAL A 12 -13.00 -13.36 -19.95
CA VAL A 12 -12.19 -14.08 -18.93
C VAL A 12 -10.88 -14.59 -19.53
N TYR A 13 -10.81 -14.85 -20.83
CA TYR A 13 -9.58 -15.24 -21.52
C TYR A 13 -8.64 -14.08 -21.83
N LYS A 14 -9.07 -12.86 -21.76
CA LYS A 14 -8.16 -11.73 -21.72
C LYS A 14 -7.64 -11.62 -20.29
N ARG A 15 -6.58 -12.36 -20.00
CA ARG A 15 -5.78 -12.25 -18.77
C ARG A 15 -5.26 -10.83 -18.64
N GLN A 16 -6.13 -9.90 -18.27
CA GLN A 16 -5.70 -8.56 -17.92
C GLN A 16 -5.38 -8.59 -16.43
N PRO A 17 -4.14 -8.28 -16.04
CA PRO A 17 -3.83 -8.09 -14.63
C PRO A 17 -4.74 -6.98 -14.10
N LEU A 18 -5.46 -7.26 -13.02
CA LEU A 18 -6.20 -6.22 -12.31
C LEU A 18 -5.14 -5.38 -11.60
N GLY A 19 -4.95 -4.18 -12.08
CA GLY A 19 -4.00 -3.25 -11.53
C GLY A 19 -4.69 -1.99 -11.03
N ALA A 20 -3.97 -1.16 -10.33
CA ALA A 20 -4.38 0.21 -10.12
C ALA A 20 -4.54 0.89 -11.51
N GLU A 21 -5.69 1.47 -11.74
CA GLU A 21 -6.14 1.92 -13.07
C GLU A 21 -5.28 3.03 -13.69
N LYS A 22 -4.39 3.64 -12.92
CA LYS A 22 -3.51 4.71 -13.41
C LYS A 22 -2.09 4.52 -12.90
N ARG A 23 -1.24 3.93 -13.73
CA ARG A 23 0.20 4.16 -13.64
C ARG A 23 0.52 5.49 -14.30
N SER A 24 1.20 6.38 -13.58
CA SER A 24 1.91 7.46 -14.27
C SER A 24 3.07 6.86 -15.08
N ALA A 25 3.55 7.60 -16.10
CA ALA A 25 4.71 7.18 -16.89
C ALA A 25 5.97 6.90 -16.05
N ASP A 26 6.00 7.38 -14.80
CA ASP A 26 7.14 7.31 -13.88
C ASP A 26 7.09 6.13 -12.90
N GLY A 27 6.20 5.15 -13.11
CA GLY A 27 6.09 3.96 -12.25
C GLY A 27 5.37 4.19 -10.92
N PHE A 28 4.59 5.26 -10.80
CA PHE A 28 3.74 5.53 -9.65
C PHE A 28 2.32 4.98 -9.83
N ILE A 29 1.69 4.59 -8.73
CA ILE A 29 0.27 4.26 -8.68
C ILE A 29 -0.49 5.40 -8.04
N HIS A 30 -1.50 5.90 -8.76
CA HIS A 30 -2.48 6.84 -8.27
C HIS A 30 -3.75 6.77 -9.13
N PRO A 31 -4.96 6.67 -8.56
CA PRO A 31 -5.27 6.50 -7.13
C PRO A 31 -4.88 5.12 -6.59
N LEU A 32 -4.83 4.99 -5.28
CA LEU A 32 -4.65 3.70 -4.61
C LEU A 32 -5.81 2.75 -4.93
N PRO A 33 -5.59 1.42 -4.95
CA PRO A 33 -6.65 0.46 -5.23
C PRO A 33 -7.75 0.52 -4.17
N GLY A 34 -9.00 0.32 -4.59
CA GLY A 34 -10.11 0.01 -3.70
C GLY A 34 -9.99 -1.39 -3.11
N TYR A 35 -10.92 -1.77 -2.22
CA TYR A 35 -10.97 -3.15 -1.74
C TYR A 35 -11.22 -4.12 -2.89
N LEU A 36 -10.38 -5.14 -2.98
CA LEU A 36 -10.43 -6.17 -4.00
C LEU A 36 -10.57 -7.54 -3.33
N TYR A 37 -11.57 -8.29 -3.77
CA TYR A 37 -11.80 -9.68 -3.37
C TYR A 37 -11.80 -10.55 -4.60
N SER A 38 -11.15 -11.69 -4.55
CA SER A 38 -11.14 -12.65 -5.65
C SER A 38 -11.14 -14.09 -5.18
N GLY A 39 -11.68 -14.97 -6.02
CA GLY A 39 -11.65 -16.41 -5.85
C GLY A 39 -11.71 -17.07 -7.22
N ILE A 40 -11.29 -18.32 -7.29
CA ILE A 40 -11.38 -19.14 -8.49
C ILE A 40 -12.10 -20.43 -8.12
N ARG A 41 -13.03 -20.85 -8.98
CA ARG A 41 -13.67 -22.15 -8.88
C ARG A 41 -13.86 -22.72 -10.28
N GLN A 42 -13.43 -23.95 -10.45
CA GLN A 42 -13.73 -24.71 -11.65
C GLN A 42 -15.11 -25.33 -11.50
N ILE A 43 -15.95 -25.16 -12.51
CA ILE A 43 -17.31 -25.71 -12.56
C ILE A 43 -17.48 -26.55 -13.84
N GLU A 44 -18.24 -27.63 -13.74
CA GLU A 44 -18.69 -28.40 -14.87
C GLU A 44 -20.18 -28.08 -15.07
N VAL A 45 -20.54 -27.67 -16.28
CA VAL A 45 -21.91 -27.31 -16.62
C VAL A 45 -22.53 -28.49 -17.39
N VAL A 46 -23.57 -29.08 -16.81
CA VAL A 46 -24.37 -30.15 -17.45
C VAL A 46 -25.57 -29.53 -18.13
N ALA A 47 -25.87 -30.00 -19.33
CA ALA A 47 -27.03 -29.53 -20.08
C ALA A 47 -28.35 -29.86 -19.34
N ASP A 48 -29.30 -28.94 -19.41
CA ASP A 48 -30.66 -29.07 -18.86
C ASP A 48 -30.75 -29.25 -17.33
N ASP A 49 -29.71 -28.90 -16.59
CA ASP A 49 -29.70 -28.91 -15.13
C ASP A 49 -29.39 -27.49 -14.54
N SER A 50 -29.86 -27.27 -13.33
CA SER A 50 -29.57 -26.02 -12.58
C SER A 50 -28.43 -26.23 -11.62
N LEU A 51 -27.34 -25.45 -11.81
CA LEU A 51 -26.16 -25.51 -10.95
C LEU A 51 -26.16 -24.34 -9.95
N LYS A 52 -26.19 -24.66 -8.67
CA LYS A 52 -25.93 -23.70 -7.59
C LYS A 52 -24.46 -23.78 -7.20
N VAL A 53 -23.73 -22.68 -7.35
CA VAL A 53 -22.30 -22.59 -7.04
C VAL A 53 -22.09 -21.67 -5.85
N GLU A 54 -21.47 -22.17 -4.82
CA GLU A 54 -20.92 -21.37 -3.72
C GLU A 54 -19.44 -21.13 -3.96
N MET A 55 -18.99 -19.88 -3.84
CA MET A 55 -17.60 -19.51 -4.07
C MET A 55 -17.07 -18.69 -2.88
N SER A 56 -15.95 -19.14 -2.32
CA SER A 56 -15.20 -18.35 -1.34
C SER A 56 -14.32 -17.34 -2.05
N VAL A 57 -14.29 -16.12 -1.54
CA VAL A 57 -13.41 -15.06 -2.02
C VAL A 57 -12.47 -14.64 -0.91
N SER A 58 -11.25 -14.24 -1.28
CA SER A 58 -10.24 -13.74 -0.37
C SER A 58 -9.90 -12.29 -0.71
N GLN A 59 -9.61 -11.50 0.30
CA GLN A 59 -9.15 -10.13 0.15
C GLN A 59 -7.75 -10.11 -0.50
N ARG A 60 -7.52 -9.17 -1.43
CA ARG A 60 -6.30 -9.05 -2.23
C ARG A 60 -5.57 -7.73 -2.04
N VAL A 61 -6.10 -6.87 -1.21
CA VAL A 61 -5.49 -5.61 -0.82
C VAL A 61 -5.38 -5.55 0.69
N ARG A 62 -4.35 -4.90 1.19
CA ARG A 62 -4.12 -4.69 2.62
C ARG A 62 -3.79 -3.24 2.88
N ASP A 63 -4.31 -2.71 3.95
CA ASP A 63 -3.96 -1.37 4.42
C ASP A 63 -2.60 -1.43 5.12
N LEU A 64 -1.68 -0.56 4.70
CA LEU A 64 -0.43 -0.25 5.38
C LEU A 64 -0.63 1.05 6.14
N LEU A 65 -0.48 1.01 7.45
CA LEU A 65 -0.56 2.19 8.32
C LEU A 65 0.83 2.47 8.90
N LEU A 66 1.30 3.70 8.68
CA LEU A 66 2.58 4.17 9.16
C LEU A 66 2.35 5.20 10.28
N GLU A 67 3.04 5.03 11.39
CA GLU A 67 3.09 5.99 12.49
C GLU A 67 4.56 6.35 12.76
N LEU A 68 4.89 7.62 12.71
CA LEU A 68 6.21 8.14 13.07
C LEU A 68 6.04 9.06 14.28
N THR A 69 6.81 8.80 15.34
CA THR A 69 6.87 9.68 16.52
C THR A 69 8.07 10.59 16.39
N VAL A 70 7.88 11.89 16.50
CA VAL A 70 8.97 12.86 16.52
C VAL A 70 9.61 12.79 17.92
N THR A 71 10.79 12.16 18.00
CA THR A 71 11.53 11.93 19.26
C THR A 71 12.60 12.97 19.51
N GLU A 72 13.13 13.58 18.45
CA GLU A 72 14.06 14.69 18.53
C GLU A 72 13.61 15.85 17.65
N GLY A 73 13.81 17.08 18.13
CA GLY A 73 13.36 18.30 17.49
C GLY A 73 11.98 18.76 17.95
N ASP A 74 11.49 19.79 17.30
CA ASP A 74 10.20 20.38 17.63
C ASP A 74 9.16 20.00 16.55
N PRO A 75 8.17 19.15 16.86
CA PRO A 75 7.15 18.75 15.89
C PRO A 75 6.33 19.95 15.35
N GLU A 76 6.20 21.03 16.11
CA GLU A 76 5.48 22.23 15.67
C GLU A 76 6.15 22.95 14.47
N ARG A 77 7.44 22.70 14.27
CA ARG A 77 8.19 23.21 13.11
C ARG A 77 7.92 22.47 11.83
N ILE A 78 7.26 21.33 11.87
CA ILE A 78 6.90 20.53 10.70
C ILE A 78 5.60 21.12 10.09
N ALA A 79 5.70 21.65 8.88
CA ALA A 79 4.55 22.20 8.14
C ALA A 79 3.81 21.10 7.37
N SER A 80 4.53 20.21 6.68
CA SER A 80 3.97 19.06 5.99
C SER A 80 5.00 17.96 5.80
N VAL A 81 4.53 16.71 5.67
CA VAL A 81 5.36 15.55 5.36
C VAL A 81 4.69 14.75 4.27
N LYS A 82 5.45 14.43 3.22
CA LYS A 82 5.06 13.49 2.17
C LYS A 82 5.98 12.28 2.19
N GLY A 83 5.39 11.09 2.03
CA GLY A 83 6.13 9.85 1.92
C GLY A 83 6.00 9.28 0.51
N THR A 84 7.09 8.77 -0.04
CA THR A 84 7.08 7.92 -1.23
C THR A 84 7.45 6.51 -0.80
N ILE A 85 6.50 5.58 -0.99
CA ILE A 85 6.71 4.15 -0.71
C ILE A 85 7.03 3.47 -2.03
N SER A 86 8.17 2.78 -2.11
CA SER A 86 8.60 2.00 -3.27
C SER A 86 8.56 0.50 -3.02
N GLY A 87 8.73 -0.29 -4.10
CA GLY A 87 8.77 -1.75 -3.98
C GLY A 87 7.40 -2.38 -3.70
N ILE A 88 6.33 -1.76 -4.21
CA ILE A 88 4.97 -2.26 -4.07
C ILE A 88 4.46 -2.88 -5.39
N ALA A 89 3.46 -3.76 -5.29
CA ALA A 89 2.86 -4.40 -6.45
C ALA A 89 1.92 -3.46 -7.19
N GLY A 90 2.15 -3.29 -8.49
CA GLY A 90 1.32 -2.46 -9.37
C GLY A 90 0.13 -3.18 -9.97
N ALA A 91 0.09 -4.52 -9.93
CA ALA A 91 -0.96 -5.31 -10.53
C ALA A 91 -1.12 -6.66 -9.81
N PHE A 92 -2.30 -7.27 -9.97
CA PHE A 92 -2.62 -8.59 -9.45
C PHE A 92 -3.23 -9.44 -10.58
N ASP A 93 -2.68 -10.62 -10.82
CA ASP A 93 -3.21 -11.58 -11.78
C ASP A 93 -4.30 -12.44 -11.09
N LEU A 94 -5.56 -12.23 -11.48
CA LEU A 94 -6.70 -12.95 -10.91
C LEU A 94 -6.68 -14.44 -11.28
N ALA A 95 -6.10 -14.81 -12.41
CA ALA A 95 -6.04 -16.22 -12.83
C ALA A 95 -4.92 -16.97 -12.09
N ALA A 96 -3.77 -16.34 -11.91
CA ALA A 96 -2.66 -16.90 -11.15
C ALA A 96 -2.78 -16.67 -9.63
N GLN A 97 -3.70 -15.80 -9.19
CA GLN A 97 -3.93 -15.41 -7.80
C GLN A 97 -2.66 -14.86 -7.10
N GLN A 98 -1.89 -14.06 -7.82
CA GLN A 98 -0.64 -13.48 -7.33
C GLN A 98 -0.38 -12.08 -7.88
N THR A 99 0.47 -11.33 -7.19
CA THR A 99 0.98 -10.04 -7.68
C THR A 99 1.80 -10.24 -8.95
N THR A 100 1.75 -9.28 -9.87
CA THR A 100 2.42 -9.37 -11.16
C THR A 100 2.90 -7.99 -11.65
N GLY A 101 3.74 -8.00 -12.68
CA GLY A 101 4.30 -6.79 -13.27
C GLY A 101 5.60 -6.35 -12.61
N GLU A 102 5.92 -5.08 -12.73
CA GLU A 102 7.10 -4.47 -12.14
C GLU A 102 6.76 -3.84 -10.79
N ALA A 103 7.78 -3.71 -9.93
CA ALA A 103 7.66 -2.94 -8.70
C ALA A 103 7.40 -1.47 -9.03
N VAL A 104 6.49 -0.86 -8.29
CA VAL A 104 6.06 0.52 -8.46
C VAL A 104 6.14 1.28 -7.14
N SER A 105 5.84 2.58 -7.17
CA SER A 105 5.82 3.44 -6.01
C SER A 105 4.44 4.09 -5.83
N THR A 106 4.16 4.59 -4.64
CA THR A 106 3.02 5.46 -4.36
C THR A 106 3.42 6.58 -3.41
N VAL A 107 2.66 7.67 -3.46
CA VAL A 107 2.85 8.80 -2.56
C VAL A 107 1.76 8.77 -1.50
N VAL A 108 2.14 9.01 -0.25
CA VAL A 108 1.24 9.15 0.90
C VAL A 108 1.50 10.49 1.58
N GLU A 109 0.45 11.11 2.09
CA GLU A 109 0.57 12.33 2.88
C GLU A 109 0.43 11.98 4.37
N PHE A 110 1.33 12.52 5.18
CA PHE A 110 1.28 12.33 6.62
C PHE A 110 0.45 13.42 7.28
N THR A 111 -0.44 13.01 8.17
CA THR A 111 -1.19 13.91 9.04
C THR A 111 -0.49 13.99 10.38
N ARG A 112 -0.25 15.22 10.86
CA ARG A 112 0.37 15.46 12.17
C ARG A 112 -0.68 15.65 13.26
N THR A 113 -0.52 14.93 14.37
CA THR A 113 -1.30 15.10 15.59
C THR A 113 -0.35 15.10 16.78
N GLY A 114 -0.04 16.27 17.31
CA GLY A 114 0.97 16.43 18.35
C GLY A 114 2.38 16.09 17.84
N ASP A 115 2.99 15.11 18.47
CA ASP A 115 4.30 14.55 18.12
C ASP A 115 4.24 13.38 17.13
N LYS A 116 3.03 12.95 16.73
CA LYS A 116 2.81 11.84 15.82
C LYS A 116 2.49 12.28 14.40
N LEU A 117 3.05 11.57 13.45
CA LEU A 117 2.77 11.66 12.02
C LEU A 117 2.19 10.32 11.57
N THR A 118 0.99 10.33 11.02
CA THR A 118 0.30 9.12 10.56
C THR A 118 0.01 9.19 9.08
N ALA A 119 0.17 8.08 8.38
CA ALA A 119 -0.20 7.94 6.97
C ALA A 119 -0.71 6.54 6.68
N GLY A 120 -1.55 6.40 5.66
CA GLY A 120 -2.09 5.12 5.23
C GLY A 120 -2.02 4.93 3.72
N ALA A 121 -1.81 3.69 3.30
CA ALA A 121 -1.85 3.29 1.91
C ALA A 121 -2.50 1.90 1.77
N ARG A 122 -3.40 1.75 0.81
CA ARG A 122 -3.95 0.43 0.46
C ARG A 122 -3.16 -0.18 -0.67
N LEU A 123 -2.56 -1.36 -0.44
CA LEU A 123 -1.62 -1.98 -1.34
C LEU A 123 -2.10 -3.37 -1.79
N LEU A 124 -1.81 -3.73 -3.05
CA LEU A 124 -2.03 -5.08 -3.58
C LEU A 124 -1.01 -6.08 -3.04
N GLY A 125 0.12 -5.60 -2.53
CA GLY A 125 1.21 -6.40 -1.99
C GLY A 125 2.56 -5.72 -2.17
N ILE A 126 3.58 -6.44 -1.77
CA ILE A 126 4.98 -6.04 -1.88
C ILE A 126 5.61 -6.74 -3.09
N MET A 127 6.50 -6.04 -3.80
CA MET A 127 7.18 -6.56 -4.99
C MET A 127 8.61 -6.02 -5.07
N GLY A 128 9.49 -6.84 -5.67
CA GLY A 128 10.92 -6.50 -5.78
C GLY A 128 11.71 -6.88 -4.53
N SER A 129 13.00 -6.61 -4.58
CA SER A 129 13.96 -7.02 -3.53
C SER A 129 14.20 -5.93 -2.47
N LYS A 130 13.73 -4.70 -2.71
CA LYS A 130 13.91 -3.56 -1.80
C LYS A 130 12.60 -2.77 -1.69
N GLN A 131 12.23 -2.42 -0.47
CA GLN A 131 11.14 -1.52 -0.14
C GLN A 131 11.70 -0.33 0.62
N THR A 132 11.38 0.88 0.17
CA THR A 132 11.86 2.09 0.84
C THR A 132 10.73 3.05 1.15
N LEU A 133 10.89 3.80 2.21
CA LEU A 133 10.11 5.00 2.51
C LEU A 133 11.03 6.20 2.36
N LEU A 134 10.76 7.05 1.38
CA LEU A 134 11.40 8.35 1.25
C LEU A 134 10.46 9.41 1.82
N LEU A 135 10.90 10.16 2.82
CA LEU A 135 10.14 11.27 3.40
C LEU A 135 10.68 12.60 2.92
N ASP A 136 9.79 13.44 2.43
CA ASP A 136 10.03 14.85 2.16
C ASP A 136 9.34 15.68 3.24
N ILE A 137 10.15 16.31 4.10
CA ILE A 137 9.69 17.10 5.24
C ILE A 137 9.84 18.58 4.90
N VAL A 138 8.76 19.32 4.98
CA VAL A 138 8.72 20.79 4.82
C VAL A 138 8.55 21.41 6.19
N PHE A 139 9.44 22.32 6.55
CA PHE A 139 9.40 23.05 7.82
C PHE A 139 8.66 24.39 7.67
N THR A 140 8.17 24.93 8.78
CA THR A 140 7.44 26.20 8.83
C THR A 140 8.29 27.42 8.41
N ASP A 141 9.61 27.29 8.46
CA ASP A 141 10.55 28.31 7.97
C ASP A 141 10.85 28.19 6.45
N GLY A 142 10.17 27.26 5.75
CA GLY A 142 10.33 27.02 4.32
C GLY A 142 11.50 26.11 3.94
N ARG A 143 12.31 25.65 4.90
CA ARG A 143 13.34 24.63 4.63
C ARG A 143 12.70 23.29 4.33
N THR A 144 13.38 22.49 3.52
CA THR A 144 12.98 21.14 3.19
C THR A 144 14.09 20.16 3.54
N GLN A 145 13.71 18.96 3.96
CA GLN A 145 14.65 17.86 4.15
C GLN A 145 14.06 16.57 3.62
N THR A 146 14.91 15.74 3.05
CA THR A 146 14.55 14.40 2.56
C THR A 146 15.34 13.37 3.35
N THR A 147 14.65 12.34 3.83
CA THR A 147 15.28 11.18 4.48
C THR A 147 14.73 9.88 3.90
N GLU A 148 15.55 8.85 3.77
CA GLU A 148 15.18 7.53 3.26
C GLU A 148 15.33 6.49 4.37
N SER A 149 14.38 5.57 4.45
CA SER A 149 14.44 4.42 5.33
C SER A 149 14.14 3.14 4.57
N ASP A 150 14.91 2.07 4.86
CA ASP A 150 14.70 0.75 4.30
C ASP A 150 13.63 0.00 5.11
N LEU A 151 12.54 -0.38 4.46
CA LEU A 151 11.43 -1.11 5.06
C LEU A 151 11.42 -2.60 4.68
N THR A 152 12.43 -3.08 3.95
CA THR A 152 12.43 -4.44 3.36
C THR A 152 12.21 -5.53 4.40
N ASP A 153 12.95 -5.50 5.50
CA ASP A 153 12.83 -6.50 6.56
C ASP A 153 11.52 -6.40 7.34
N TYR A 154 10.97 -5.21 7.43
CA TYR A 154 9.73 -4.94 8.18
C TYR A 154 8.47 -5.32 7.38
N LEU A 155 8.52 -5.22 6.06
CA LEU A 155 7.39 -5.54 5.17
C LEU A 155 7.38 -6.98 4.64
N LYS A 156 8.36 -7.82 4.99
CA LYS A 156 8.46 -9.20 4.52
C LYS A 156 7.20 -10.04 4.80
N ASP A 157 6.52 -9.76 5.91
CA ASP A 157 5.32 -10.46 6.36
C ASP A 157 4.01 -9.76 5.93
N PHE A 158 4.10 -8.73 5.08
CA PHE A 158 2.93 -7.96 4.63
C PHE A 158 1.84 -8.83 4.00
N GLY A 159 2.19 -9.88 3.29
CA GLY A 159 1.26 -10.78 2.60
C GLY A 159 0.65 -11.89 3.45
N ASN A 160 1.06 -12.07 4.72
CA ASN A 160 0.66 -13.22 5.53
C ASN A 160 -0.81 -13.16 5.95
N ASP A 161 -1.34 -11.97 6.24
CA ASP A 161 -2.75 -11.77 6.56
C ASP A 161 -3.23 -10.49 5.86
N MET A 162 -4.09 -10.63 4.87
CA MET A 162 -4.60 -9.51 4.09
C MET A 162 -5.85 -8.86 4.69
N THR A 163 -6.39 -9.43 5.77
CA THR A 163 -7.68 -8.98 6.36
C THR A 163 -7.49 -7.88 7.40
N GLU A 164 -6.33 -7.87 8.07
CA GLU A 164 -6.01 -6.85 9.06
C GLU A 164 -4.98 -5.85 8.53
N ALA A 165 -5.11 -4.59 8.95
CA ALA A 165 -4.15 -3.55 8.59
C ALA A 165 -2.73 -3.92 9.08
N PHE A 166 -1.75 -3.71 8.22
CA PHE A 166 -0.34 -3.86 8.56
C PHE A 166 0.16 -2.54 9.15
N ARG A 167 0.59 -2.57 10.40
CA ARG A 167 0.99 -1.37 11.14
C ARG A 167 2.49 -1.36 11.37
N LEU A 168 3.14 -0.24 11.04
CA LEU A 168 4.54 0.02 11.39
C LEU A 168 4.64 1.32 12.15
N ALA A 169 5.40 1.31 13.23
CA ALA A 169 5.76 2.49 14.00
C ALA A 169 7.27 2.69 13.96
N GLY A 170 7.72 3.95 13.92
CA GLY A 170 9.13 4.33 13.92
C GLY A 170 9.34 5.67 14.59
N ASP A 171 10.62 5.98 14.87
CA ASP A 171 11.03 7.25 15.45
C ASP A 171 11.55 8.17 14.35
N LEU A 172 11.08 9.40 14.33
CA LEU A 172 11.56 10.45 13.44
C LEU A 172 12.38 11.46 14.26
N ASN A 173 13.66 11.56 13.93
CA ASN A 173 14.53 12.58 14.47
C ASN A 173 14.64 13.74 13.49
N THR A 174 14.24 14.92 13.89
CA THR A 174 14.35 16.14 13.07
C THR A 174 15.52 17.00 13.54
N PRO A 175 16.16 17.76 12.64
CA PRO A 175 17.35 18.52 13.00
C PRO A 175 17.03 19.64 13.99
N ILE A 176 17.82 19.68 15.05
CA ILE A 176 17.79 20.72 16.06
C ILE A 176 18.70 21.88 15.64
N GLU A 177 19.85 21.56 15.01
CA GLU A 177 20.87 22.53 14.60
C GLU A 177 21.06 22.54 13.07
N ALA A 178 21.66 23.64 12.57
CA ALA A 178 22.01 23.75 11.17
C ALA A 178 23.09 22.73 10.78
N GLY A 179 22.84 21.97 9.68
CA GLY A 179 23.76 20.94 9.19
C GLY A 179 23.45 19.51 9.66
N MET A 180 22.47 19.32 10.54
CA MET A 180 21.93 17.99 10.86
C MET A 180 20.90 17.57 9.83
N SER A 181 20.80 16.27 9.58
CA SER A 181 19.79 15.67 8.69
C SER A 181 18.74 14.92 9.51
N ALA A 182 17.51 14.89 9.02
CA ALA A 182 16.47 14.05 9.59
C ALA A 182 16.81 12.56 9.40
N THR A 183 16.46 11.71 10.37
CA THR A 183 16.61 10.25 10.30
C THR A 183 15.33 9.57 10.77
N ILE A 184 15.10 8.34 10.29
CA ILE A 184 14.04 7.48 10.76
C ILE A 184 14.69 6.21 11.32
N ASP A 185 14.41 5.91 12.57
CA ASP A 185 15.01 4.80 13.30
C ASP A 185 13.94 3.96 14.00
N ASN A 186 14.36 2.86 14.62
CA ASN A 186 13.56 2.05 15.56
C ASN A 186 12.21 1.54 15.00
N TRP A 187 12.16 1.15 13.73
CA TRP A 187 10.95 0.54 13.18
C TRP A 187 10.54 -0.70 13.96
N GLN A 188 9.26 -0.80 14.26
CA GLN A 188 8.66 -1.94 14.95
C GLN A 188 7.22 -2.15 14.49
N PRO A 189 6.65 -3.36 14.67
CA PRO A 189 5.23 -3.58 14.48
C PRO A 189 4.43 -2.62 15.36
N GLY A 190 3.51 -1.86 14.74
CA GLY A 190 2.68 -0.92 15.46
C GLY A 190 1.65 -1.64 16.32
N ASN A 191 1.47 -1.20 17.56
CA ASN A 191 0.39 -1.67 18.43
C ASN A 191 -0.94 -1.05 18.00
N GLY A 192 -2.00 -1.86 17.88
CA GLY A 192 -3.30 -1.48 17.33
C GLY A 192 -4.15 -0.50 18.16
N GLY A 193 -3.58 0.59 18.66
CA GLY A 193 -4.23 1.58 19.51
C GLY A 193 -4.33 3.01 18.96
N GLY A 194 -3.96 3.25 17.69
CA GLY A 194 -4.11 4.57 17.06
C GLY A 194 -5.41 4.68 16.27
N GLU A 195 -5.98 5.89 16.19
CA GLU A 195 -7.08 6.20 15.29
C GLU A 195 -6.69 5.83 13.86
N ASP A 196 -7.63 5.26 13.10
CA ASP A 196 -7.38 4.86 11.71
C ASP A 196 -6.99 6.10 10.89
N ALA A 197 -5.79 6.05 10.29
CA ALA A 197 -5.39 7.08 9.36
C ALA A 197 -6.32 7.03 8.13
N ASP A 198 -6.83 8.19 7.71
CA ASP A 198 -7.66 8.28 6.50
C ASP A 198 -6.85 7.81 5.28
N ILE A 199 -7.29 6.70 4.68
CA ILE A 199 -6.71 6.18 3.45
C ILE A 199 -7.39 6.86 2.28
N GLN A 200 -6.67 7.73 1.60
CA GLN A 200 -7.13 8.44 0.40
C GLN A 200 -7.06 7.58 -0.86
#